data_300ec2a6f4001bd7719fb983c1abcbbc
#
_entry.id   300ec2a6f4001bd7719fb983c1abcbbc
#
_cell.length_a   1.000
_cell.length_b   1.000
_cell.length_c   1.000
_cell.angle_alpha   90.00
_cell.angle_beta   90.00
_cell.angle_gamma   90.00
#
_symmetry.space_group_name_H-M   'P 1'
#
loop_
_entity.id
_entity.type
_entity.pdbx_description
1 polymer ?
#
loop_
_entity_poly.entity_id
_entity_poly.type
_entity_poly.pdbx_seq_one_letter_code
_entity_poly.pdbx_strand_id
1 'polypeptide(L)'
;AWISAATALLSAVWCLVYGARAFRPLADPIARLPGAIWALPGVAFVFWCGIYRFAVAPASVVRLGYTLRVLSAVAALLFLVVLFRVFFTPGLPVGRSLYATGCNAFLFCTCHELPQAVFGQLYGRVTLAELAASLAFGLLGVAGLACAWYASGEGAPLPTDTKPARTTT
;
A
#
# COMPACT_ATOMS: atom_id res chain seq x y z
N ALA A 1 16.38 5.07 16.39
CA ALA A 1 15.22 5.82 16.91
C ALA A 1 14.93 7.09 16.09
N TRP A 2 15.91 8.00 15.88
CA TRP A 2 15.67 9.28 15.18
C TRP A 2 15.25 9.13 13.71
N ILE A 3 15.88 8.23 12.96
CA ILE A 3 15.54 8.00 11.54
C ILE A 3 14.09 7.47 11.42
N SER A 4 13.68 6.55 12.29
CA SER A 4 12.31 6.02 12.27
C SER A 4 11.28 7.12 12.56
N ALA A 5 11.57 8.01 13.53
CA ALA A 5 10.70 9.14 13.83
C ALA A 5 10.64 10.15 12.67
N ALA A 6 11.78 10.46 12.06
CA ALA A 6 11.84 11.38 10.93
C ALA A 6 11.08 10.86 9.71
N THR A 7 11.27 9.59 9.35
CA THR A 7 10.56 8.97 8.22
C THR A 7 9.06 8.83 8.48
N ALA A 8 8.66 8.51 9.71
CA ALA A 8 7.26 8.45 10.10
C ALA A 8 6.59 9.82 10.01
N LEU A 9 7.24 10.87 10.52
CA LEU A 9 6.73 12.24 10.47
C LEU A 9 6.63 12.74 9.04
N LEU A 10 7.64 12.48 8.21
CA LEU A 10 7.65 12.84 6.80
C LEU A 10 6.48 12.19 6.05
N SER A 11 6.26 10.89 6.25
CA SER A 11 5.15 10.16 5.63
C SER A 11 3.79 10.59 6.17
N ALA A 12 3.67 10.90 7.47
CA ALA A 12 2.43 11.39 8.06
C ALA A 12 2.02 12.75 7.49
N VAL A 13 2.97 13.70 7.41
CA VAL A 13 2.74 15.02 6.80
C VAL A 13 2.34 14.86 5.33
N TRP A 14 3.02 13.98 4.62
CA TRP A 14 2.70 13.68 3.23
C TRP A 14 1.26 13.15 3.09
N CYS A 15 0.87 12.15 3.89
CA CYS A 15 -0.48 11.59 3.88
C CYS A 15 -1.56 12.65 4.21
N LEU A 16 -1.30 13.52 5.19
CA LEU A 16 -2.21 14.60 5.56
C LEU A 16 -2.40 15.60 4.41
N VAL A 17 -1.31 16.03 3.78
CA VAL A 17 -1.36 16.98 2.67
C VAL A 17 -2.11 16.40 1.48
N TYR A 18 -1.84 15.15 1.10
CA TYR A 18 -2.49 14.52 -0.04
C TYR A 18 -3.91 14.06 0.29
N GLY A 19 -4.16 13.58 1.50
CA GLY A 19 -5.51 13.28 1.98
C GLY A 19 -6.40 14.51 1.99
N ALA A 20 -5.93 15.64 2.52
CA ALA A 20 -6.66 16.89 2.52
C ALA A 20 -6.94 17.43 1.09
N ARG A 21 -6.00 17.20 0.16
CA ARG A 21 -6.21 17.54 -1.26
C ARG A 21 -7.27 16.67 -1.92
N ALA A 22 -7.35 15.38 -1.59
CA ALA A 22 -8.35 14.47 -2.15
C ALA A 22 -9.79 14.86 -1.80
N PHE A 23 -10.00 15.54 -0.66
CA PHE A 23 -11.31 16.03 -0.23
C PHE A 23 -11.69 17.40 -0.83
N ARG A 24 -10.77 18.10 -1.49
CA ARG A 24 -11.12 19.35 -2.19
C ARG A 24 -11.73 19.01 -3.55
N PRO A 25 -12.89 19.59 -3.91
CA PRO A 25 -13.43 19.43 -5.26
C PRO A 25 -12.42 20.04 -6.24
N LEU A 26 -11.75 19.19 -6.99
CA LEU A 26 -10.81 19.61 -8.02
C LEU A 26 -11.60 20.15 -9.20
N ALA A 27 -11.55 21.45 -9.39
CA ALA A 27 -12.04 22.10 -10.60
C ALA A 27 -11.26 21.67 -11.85
N ASP A 28 -9.98 21.24 -11.67
CA ASP A 28 -9.12 20.76 -12.76
C ASP A 28 -8.54 19.37 -12.46
N PRO A 29 -8.87 18.36 -13.28
CA PRO A 29 -8.30 17.02 -13.13
C PRO A 29 -6.79 16.96 -13.42
N ILE A 30 -6.19 18.04 -13.91
CA ILE A 30 -4.76 18.13 -14.31
C ILE A 30 -3.90 18.69 -13.17
N ALA A 31 -4.48 19.30 -12.11
CA ALA A 31 -3.75 19.70 -10.89
C ALA A 31 -3.29 18.48 -10.06
N ARG A 32 -2.97 17.41 -10.74
CA ARG A 32 -2.54 16.13 -10.23
C ARG A 32 -1.08 16.24 -9.81
N LEU A 33 -0.75 15.48 -8.80
CA LEU A 33 0.55 15.25 -8.19
C LEU A 33 1.75 15.83 -8.99
N PRO A 34 2.50 16.78 -8.43
CA PRO A 34 3.63 17.38 -9.11
C PRO A 34 4.81 16.41 -9.21
N GLY A 35 4.71 15.42 -10.10
CA GLY A 35 5.81 14.50 -10.44
C GLY A 35 6.01 13.31 -9.47
N ALA A 36 6.62 12.25 -9.98
CA ALA A 36 6.87 11.00 -9.26
C ALA A 36 7.76 11.15 -8.01
N ILE A 37 8.63 12.16 -7.98
CA ILE A 37 9.53 12.44 -6.84
C ILE A 37 8.76 12.73 -5.56
N TRP A 38 7.59 13.34 -5.65
CA TRP A 38 6.74 13.63 -4.50
C TRP A 38 6.06 12.42 -3.88
N ALA A 39 6.14 11.25 -4.53
CA ALA A 39 5.69 9.99 -3.95
C ALA A 39 6.71 9.39 -2.96
N LEU A 40 7.98 9.74 -3.09
CA LEU A 40 9.07 9.21 -2.24
C LEU A 40 8.80 9.36 -0.73
N PRO A 41 8.35 10.52 -0.22
CA PRO A 41 8.05 10.66 1.21
C PRO A 41 6.98 9.67 1.71
N GLY A 42 5.97 9.37 0.88
CA GLY A 42 4.92 8.41 1.23
C GLY A 42 5.44 6.98 1.39
N VAL A 43 6.46 6.61 0.62
CA VAL A 43 7.08 5.28 0.67
C VAL A 43 8.19 5.18 1.74
N ALA A 44 8.82 6.31 2.09
CA ALA A 44 10.03 6.35 2.91
C ALA A 44 9.87 5.62 4.25
N PHE A 45 8.73 5.78 4.92
CA PHE A 45 8.46 5.12 6.20
C PHE A 45 8.35 3.60 6.05
N VAL A 46 7.58 3.13 5.08
CA VAL A 46 7.36 1.69 4.86
C VAL A 46 8.66 1.02 4.44
N PHE A 47 9.43 1.69 3.57
CA PHE A 47 10.74 1.23 3.14
C PHE A 47 11.73 1.14 4.32
N TRP A 48 11.79 2.19 5.15
CA TRP A 48 12.63 2.18 6.35
C TRP A 48 12.22 1.07 7.33
N CYS A 49 10.92 0.90 7.57
CA CYS A 49 10.43 -0.19 8.41
C CYS A 49 10.82 -1.57 7.87
N GLY A 50 10.79 -1.75 6.55
CA GLY A 50 11.26 -2.98 5.90
C GLY A 50 12.73 -3.26 6.16
N ILE A 51 13.59 -2.26 5.93
CA ILE A 51 15.04 -2.37 6.20
C ILE A 51 15.30 -2.64 7.69
N TYR A 52 14.66 -1.88 8.57
CA TYR A 52 14.85 -2.02 10.01
C TYR A 52 14.44 -3.42 10.50
N ARG A 53 13.28 -3.91 10.05
CA ARG A 53 12.80 -5.27 10.39
C ARG A 53 13.76 -6.35 9.91
N PHE A 54 14.26 -6.21 8.70
CA PHE A 54 15.22 -7.16 8.12
C PHE A 54 16.58 -7.12 8.86
N ALA A 55 17.08 -5.94 9.22
CA ALA A 55 18.36 -5.77 9.88
C ALA A 55 18.38 -6.24 11.33
N VAL A 56 17.28 -5.97 12.09
CA VAL A 56 17.19 -6.27 13.52
C VAL A 56 16.77 -7.73 13.77
N ALA A 57 15.88 -8.25 12.95
CA ALA A 57 15.39 -9.62 13.07
C ALA A 57 15.29 -10.25 11.68
N PRO A 58 16.41 -10.78 11.15
CA PRO A 58 16.43 -11.37 9.82
C PRO A 58 15.45 -12.54 9.72
N ALA A 59 14.84 -12.65 8.54
CA ALA A 59 13.92 -13.72 8.24
C ALA A 59 14.57 -15.08 8.48
N SER A 60 13.89 -15.93 9.24
CA SER A 60 14.38 -17.27 9.58
C SER A 60 13.22 -18.26 9.54
N VAL A 61 13.47 -19.44 9.00
CA VAL A 61 12.49 -20.53 8.94
C VAL A 61 12.03 -20.95 10.34
N VAL A 62 12.90 -20.83 11.35
CA VAL A 62 12.60 -21.18 12.75
C VAL A 62 11.77 -20.09 13.46
N ARG A 63 11.81 -18.85 12.96
CA ARG A 63 11.11 -17.69 13.56
C ARG A 63 10.05 -17.15 12.62
N LEU A 64 9.03 -17.93 12.38
CA LEU A 64 7.96 -17.63 11.43
C LEU A 64 7.33 -16.22 11.63
N GLY A 65 7.14 -15.79 12.88
CA GLY A 65 6.58 -14.48 13.19
C GLY A 65 7.41 -13.31 12.67
N TYR A 66 8.73 -13.40 12.72
CA TYR A 66 9.60 -12.34 12.18
C TYR A 66 9.60 -12.33 10.64
N THR A 67 9.58 -13.51 10.03
CA THR A 67 9.48 -13.66 8.58
C THR A 67 8.18 -13.04 8.05
N LEU A 68 7.06 -13.27 8.73
CA LEU A 68 5.78 -12.70 8.35
C LEU A 68 5.74 -11.16 8.52
N ARG A 69 6.42 -10.61 9.53
CA ARG A 69 6.57 -9.16 9.69
C ARG A 69 7.41 -8.50 8.58
N VAL A 70 8.44 -9.18 8.10
CA VAL A 70 9.20 -8.70 6.93
C VAL A 70 8.35 -8.80 5.68
N LEU A 71 7.60 -9.90 5.53
CA LEU A 71 6.72 -10.10 4.39
C LEU A 71 5.59 -9.06 4.32
N SER A 72 5.05 -8.63 5.48
CA SER A 72 4.06 -7.54 5.52
C SER A 72 4.64 -6.21 5.01
N ALA A 73 5.88 -5.89 5.36
CA ALA A 73 6.54 -4.69 4.85
C ALA A 73 6.77 -4.76 3.33
N VAL A 74 7.18 -5.93 2.82
CA VAL A 74 7.34 -6.15 1.37
C VAL A 74 6.00 -6.04 0.65
N ALA A 75 4.93 -6.65 1.18
CA ALA A 75 3.59 -6.56 0.61
C ALA A 75 3.09 -5.11 0.56
N ALA A 76 3.30 -4.35 1.64
CA ALA A 76 2.97 -2.93 1.70
C ALA A 76 3.74 -2.10 0.66
N LEU A 77 5.05 -2.36 0.49
CA LEU A 77 5.87 -1.69 -0.51
C LEU A 77 5.41 -1.99 -1.93
N LEU A 78 5.15 -3.27 -2.24
CA LEU A 78 4.65 -3.67 -3.55
C LEU A 78 3.30 -3.00 -3.86
N PHE A 79 2.40 -2.97 -2.89
CA PHE A 79 1.12 -2.29 -3.05
C PHE A 79 1.32 -0.78 -3.32
N LEU A 80 2.17 -0.10 -2.55
CA LEU A 80 2.44 1.33 -2.74
C LEU A 80 3.07 1.61 -4.11
N VAL A 81 4.01 0.79 -4.56
CA VAL A 81 4.63 0.94 -5.90
C VAL A 81 3.57 0.81 -7.01
N VAL A 82 2.68 -0.19 -6.92
CA VAL A 82 1.61 -0.37 -7.90
C VAL A 82 0.60 0.78 -7.81
N LEU A 83 0.22 1.22 -6.61
CA LEU A 83 -0.66 2.35 -6.38
C LEU A 83 -0.10 3.62 -7.02
N PHE A 84 1.17 3.93 -6.78
CA PHE A 84 1.82 5.11 -7.40
C PHE A 84 1.93 4.97 -8.91
N ARG A 85 2.16 3.77 -9.42
CA ARG A 85 2.15 3.54 -10.87
C ARG A 85 0.79 3.89 -11.48
N VAL A 86 -0.32 3.58 -10.82
CA VAL A 86 -1.67 3.97 -11.26
C VAL A 86 -1.81 5.48 -11.31
N PHE A 87 -1.31 6.19 -10.29
CA PHE A 87 -1.41 7.65 -10.21
C PHE A 87 -0.54 8.38 -11.23
N PHE A 88 0.66 7.87 -11.53
CA PHE A 88 1.63 8.58 -12.39
C PHE A 88 1.56 8.18 -13.85
N THR A 89 1.03 7.00 -14.17
CA THR A 89 0.91 6.51 -15.56
C THR A 89 -0.53 6.11 -15.88
N PRO A 90 -1.43 7.09 -16.06
CA PRO A 90 -2.80 6.82 -16.46
C PRO A 90 -2.84 6.16 -17.84
N GLY A 91 -3.72 5.16 -18.01
CA GLY A 91 -3.92 4.46 -19.28
C GLY A 91 -3.27 3.07 -19.39
N LEU A 92 -2.51 2.63 -18.38
CA LEU A 92 -2.02 1.25 -18.36
C LEU A 92 -3.06 0.30 -17.71
N PRO A 93 -3.23 -0.93 -18.22
CA PRO A 93 -4.13 -1.92 -17.63
C PRO A 93 -3.51 -2.47 -16.33
N VAL A 94 -3.69 -1.75 -15.22
CA VAL A 94 -3.06 -2.07 -13.93
C VAL A 94 -4.03 -2.79 -12.97
N GLY A 95 -5.30 -2.97 -13.37
CA GLY A 95 -6.35 -3.50 -12.50
C GLY A 95 -6.00 -4.83 -11.84
N ARG A 96 -5.46 -5.79 -12.59
CA ARG A 96 -5.07 -7.11 -12.04
C ARG A 96 -3.93 -7.04 -11.04
N SER A 97 -2.91 -6.21 -11.30
CA SER A 97 -1.78 -6.06 -10.37
C SER A 97 -2.19 -5.28 -9.13
N LEU A 98 -3.04 -4.27 -9.26
CA LEU A 98 -3.59 -3.53 -8.12
C LEU A 98 -4.47 -4.44 -7.24
N TYR A 99 -5.31 -5.26 -7.86
CA TYR A 99 -6.11 -6.26 -7.15
C TYR A 99 -5.23 -7.24 -6.37
N ALA A 100 -4.26 -7.88 -7.03
CA ALA A 100 -3.40 -8.87 -6.40
C ALA A 100 -2.55 -8.28 -5.27
N THR A 101 -1.91 -7.11 -5.50
CA THR A 101 -1.09 -6.46 -4.47
C THR A 101 -1.92 -5.88 -3.34
N GLY A 102 -3.12 -5.38 -3.62
CA GLY A 102 -4.06 -4.90 -2.61
C GLY A 102 -4.56 -6.01 -1.69
N CYS A 103 -4.94 -7.17 -2.25
CA CYS A 103 -5.31 -8.35 -1.46
C CYS A 103 -4.13 -8.85 -0.60
N ASN A 104 -2.91 -8.91 -1.16
CA ASN A 104 -1.73 -9.31 -0.41
C ASN A 104 -1.43 -8.34 0.74
N ALA A 105 -1.50 -7.03 0.49
CA ALA A 105 -1.32 -6.02 1.52
C ALA A 105 -2.37 -6.17 2.63
N PHE A 106 -3.64 -6.39 2.29
CA PHE A 106 -4.68 -6.64 3.28
C PHE A 106 -4.39 -7.88 4.14
N LEU A 107 -4.04 -9.01 3.53
CA LEU A 107 -3.76 -10.24 4.25
C LEU A 107 -2.58 -10.09 5.23
N PHE A 108 -1.47 -9.54 4.77
CA PHE A 108 -0.26 -9.46 5.60
C PHE A 108 -0.28 -8.28 6.56
N CYS A 109 -0.77 -7.11 6.15
CA CYS A 109 -0.73 -5.93 7.01
C CYS A 109 -1.94 -5.86 7.95
N THR A 110 -3.15 -6.20 7.47
CA THR A 110 -4.34 -6.10 8.32
C THR A 110 -4.61 -7.40 9.06
N CYS A 111 -4.73 -8.53 8.35
CA CYS A 111 -5.16 -9.78 8.99
C CYS A 111 -4.07 -10.41 9.86
N HIS A 112 -2.80 -10.20 9.54
CA HIS A 112 -1.70 -10.80 10.31
C HIS A 112 -1.11 -9.80 11.33
N GLU A 113 -0.69 -8.62 10.90
CA GLU A 113 0.10 -7.71 11.72
C GLU A 113 -0.74 -6.99 12.79
N LEU A 114 -1.97 -6.58 12.45
CA LEU A 114 -2.84 -5.84 13.35
C LEU A 114 -3.24 -6.66 14.59
N PRO A 115 -3.73 -7.90 14.47
CA PRO A 115 -4.03 -8.72 15.63
C PRO A 115 -2.81 -8.98 16.51
N GLN A 116 -1.65 -9.27 15.91
CA GLN A 116 -0.43 -9.48 16.68
C GLN A 116 0.00 -8.25 17.49
N ALA A 117 -0.15 -7.04 16.92
CA ALA A 117 0.17 -5.82 17.61
C ALA A 117 -0.79 -5.55 18.78
N VAL A 118 -2.10 -5.75 18.57
CA VAL A 118 -3.13 -5.57 19.60
C VAL A 118 -2.92 -6.55 20.74
N PHE A 119 -2.76 -7.84 20.45
CA PHE A 119 -2.48 -8.85 21.48
C PHE A 119 -1.15 -8.57 22.19
N GLY A 120 -0.10 -8.22 21.43
CA GLY A 120 1.19 -7.86 22.00
C GLY A 120 1.11 -6.68 22.98
N GLN A 121 0.29 -5.69 22.67
CA GLN A 121 0.05 -4.54 23.56
C GLN A 121 -0.72 -4.94 24.83
N LEU A 122 -1.75 -5.79 24.70
CA LEU A 122 -2.53 -6.27 25.85
C LEU A 122 -1.65 -7.06 26.85
N TYR A 123 -0.64 -7.76 26.35
CA TYR A 123 0.32 -8.48 27.18
C TYR A 123 1.56 -7.67 27.57
N GLY A 124 1.60 -6.37 27.27
CA GLY A 124 2.72 -5.48 27.59
C GLY A 124 4.05 -5.82 26.89
N ARG A 125 3.98 -6.54 25.74
CA ARG A 125 5.16 -6.99 25.00
C ARG A 125 5.56 -6.07 23.84
N VAL A 126 4.72 -5.10 23.50
CA VAL A 126 4.88 -4.20 22.37
C VAL A 126 4.88 -2.77 22.86
N THR A 127 5.81 -1.96 22.36
CA THR A 127 5.85 -0.53 22.69
C THR A 127 4.75 0.24 21.94
N LEU A 128 4.36 1.40 22.48
CA LEU A 128 3.36 2.27 21.84
C LEU A 128 3.78 2.67 20.41
N ALA A 129 5.07 2.87 20.18
CA ALA A 129 5.60 3.20 18.86
C ALA A 129 5.46 2.04 17.87
N GLU A 130 5.67 0.81 18.30
CA GLU A 130 5.47 -0.39 17.48
C GLU A 130 3.98 -0.60 17.19
N LEU A 131 3.10 -0.37 18.16
CA LEU A 131 1.66 -0.41 17.95
C LEU A 131 1.22 0.62 16.92
N ALA A 132 1.69 1.85 17.02
CA ALA A 132 1.37 2.90 16.05
C ALA A 132 1.85 2.55 14.63
N ALA A 133 3.06 1.98 14.50
CA ALA A 133 3.57 1.51 13.21
C ALA A 133 2.69 0.38 12.64
N SER A 134 2.31 -0.59 13.46
CA SER A 134 1.45 -1.70 13.01
C SER A 134 0.04 -1.25 12.66
N LEU A 135 -0.50 -0.24 13.35
CA LEU A 135 -1.76 0.41 12.97
C LEU A 135 -1.64 1.09 11.60
N ALA A 136 -0.54 1.78 11.33
CA ALA A 136 -0.29 2.40 10.02
C ALA A 136 -0.24 1.35 8.90
N PHE A 137 0.45 0.22 9.12
CA PHE A 137 0.45 -0.91 8.19
C PHE A 137 -0.95 -1.51 8.03
N GLY A 138 -1.71 -1.68 9.11
CA GLY A 138 -3.09 -2.18 9.07
C GLY A 138 -4.02 -1.30 8.24
N LEU A 139 -3.94 0.02 8.42
CA LEU A 139 -4.71 0.99 7.62
C LEU A 139 -4.31 0.95 6.14
N LEU A 140 -3.02 0.80 5.86
CA LEU A 140 -2.54 0.62 4.49
C LEU A 140 -3.11 -0.65 3.85
N GLY A 141 -3.22 -1.74 4.60
CA GLY A 141 -3.84 -2.98 4.14
C GLY A 141 -5.34 -2.81 3.86
N VAL A 142 -6.08 -2.09 4.71
CA VAL A 142 -7.49 -1.76 4.47
C VAL A 142 -7.64 -0.91 3.19
N ALA A 143 -6.77 0.09 2.99
CA ALA A 143 -6.73 0.85 1.75
C ALA A 143 -6.45 -0.05 0.53
N GLY A 144 -5.57 -1.05 0.69
CA GLY A 144 -5.30 -2.08 -0.34
C GLY A 144 -6.55 -2.86 -0.71
N LEU A 145 -7.34 -3.30 0.27
CA LEU A 145 -8.60 -4.00 0.02
C LEU A 145 -9.62 -3.10 -0.69
N ALA A 146 -9.73 -1.83 -0.28
CA ALA A 146 -10.63 -0.86 -0.93
C ALA A 146 -10.24 -0.64 -2.40
N CYS A 147 -8.94 -0.50 -2.70
CA CYS A 147 -8.44 -0.40 -4.07
C CYS A 147 -8.69 -1.69 -4.88
N ALA A 148 -8.52 -2.86 -4.26
CA ALA A 148 -8.80 -4.15 -4.90
C ALA A 148 -10.30 -4.29 -5.23
N TRP A 149 -11.16 -3.89 -4.30
CA TRP A 149 -12.61 -3.88 -4.51
C TRP A 149 -13.00 -2.96 -5.67
N TYR A 150 -12.46 -1.74 -5.69
CA TYR A 150 -12.70 -0.79 -6.78
C TYR A 150 -12.23 -1.36 -8.13
N ALA A 151 -11.03 -1.92 -8.19
CA ALA A 151 -10.49 -2.54 -9.39
C ALA A 151 -11.28 -3.75 -9.90
N SER A 152 -11.98 -4.47 -9.00
CA SER A 152 -12.85 -5.58 -9.38
C SER A 152 -14.20 -5.13 -9.94
N GLY A 153 -14.73 -3.98 -9.46
CA GLY A 153 -16.00 -3.42 -9.89
C GLY A 153 -15.93 -2.75 -11.28
N GLU A 154 -14.79 -2.22 -11.65
CA GLU A 154 -14.50 -1.73 -13.00
C GLU A 154 -14.11 -2.87 -13.96
N GLY A 155 -14.74 -4.06 -13.85
CA GLY A 155 -14.56 -5.11 -14.82
C GLY A 155 -14.76 -4.52 -16.22
N ALA A 156 -13.66 -4.23 -16.92
CA ALA A 156 -13.69 -3.70 -18.26
C ALA A 156 -14.69 -4.49 -19.08
N PRO A 157 -15.64 -3.86 -19.80
CA PRO A 157 -16.43 -4.57 -20.76
C PRO A 157 -15.46 -5.30 -21.66
N LEU A 158 -15.54 -6.63 -21.67
CA LEU A 158 -14.80 -7.45 -22.62
C LEU A 158 -14.98 -6.77 -23.98
N PRO A 159 -13.90 -6.48 -24.71
CA PRO A 159 -14.05 -6.01 -26.07
C PRO A 159 -14.94 -7.04 -26.76
N THR A 160 -16.18 -6.65 -26.97
CA THR A 160 -17.09 -7.44 -27.82
C THR A 160 -16.34 -7.58 -29.13
N ASP A 161 -15.95 -8.80 -29.45
CA ASP A 161 -15.39 -9.21 -30.72
C ASP A 161 -16.30 -8.65 -31.81
N THR A 162 -16.01 -7.44 -32.26
CA THR A 162 -16.54 -6.91 -33.49
C THR A 162 -15.85 -7.71 -34.59
N LYS A 163 -16.36 -8.92 -34.80
CA LYS A 163 -16.07 -9.72 -35.97
C LYS A 163 -16.21 -8.80 -37.18
N PRO A 164 -15.14 -8.54 -37.95
CA PRO A 164 -15.28 -7.71 -39.12
C PRO A 164 -16.28 -8.39 -40.04
N ALA A 165 -17.34 -7.66 -40.38
CA ALA A 165 -18.31 -8.08 -41.37
C ALA A 165 -17.54 -8.49 -42.62
N ARG A 166 -17.56 -9.80 -42.96
CA ARG A 166 -17.05 -10.34 -44.21
C ARG A 166 -17.92 -9.74 -45.31
N THR A 167 -17.40 -8.71 -45.98
CA THR A 167 -17.93 -8.25 -47.24
C THR A 167 -17.68 -9.35 -48.28
N THR A 168 -18.71 -10.14 -48.54
CA THR A 168 -18.79 -10.99 -49.70
C THR A 168 -19.11 -10.09 -50.92
N THR A 169 -18.15 -9.85 -51.74
CA THR A 169 -18.33 -9.49 -53.18
C THR A 169 -18.16 -10.73 -54.03
#